data_11108ae35a1e4b5a414e3eab98ea9435
#
_entry.id   11108ae35a1e4b5a414e3eab98ea9435
#
_cell.length_a   1.000
_cell.length_b   1.000
_cell.length_c   1.000
_cell.angle_alpha   90.00
_cell.angle_beta   90.00
_cell.angle_gamma   90.00
#
_symmetry.space_group_name_H-M   'P 1'
#
loop_
_entity.id
_entity.type
_entity.pdbx_description
1 polymer ?
#
loop_
_entity_poly.entity_id
_entity_poly.type
_entity_poly.pdbx_seq_one_letter_code
_entity_poly.pdbx_strand_id
1 'polypeptide(L)'
;MMDTQKIRIRLKSYDHRLLDQSVVEIVDTAKRTGAIVKGPVPLPTRMQRFDILRSPHVNKTSRDQFEIRTHQRLMDIVDRTDKTVDALMKLDLPAGVDVEIKL
;
A
#
# COMPACT_ATOMS: atom_id res chain seq x y z
N MET A 1 -24.49 19.16 10.70
CA MET A 1 -23.32 18.95 9.87
C MET A 1 -23.17 17.50 9.52
N MET A 2 -22.99 17.23 8.28
CA MET A 2 -22.90 15.86 7.83
C MET A 2 -21.48 15.34 8.00
N ASP A 3 -21.36 14.28 8.74
CA ASP A 3 -20.09 13.58 8.77
C ASP A 3 -19.97 12.78 7.50
N THR A 4 -19.05 13.18 6.68
CA THR A 4 -18.70 12.35 5.54
C THR A 4 -17.94 11.16 6.06
N GLN A 5 -18.59 10.03 6.09
CA GLN A 5 -17.92 8.82 6.48
C GLN A 5 -16.90 8.46 5.42
N LYS A 6 -15.66 8.57 5.80
CA LYS A 6 -14.54 8.44 4.90
C LYS A 6 -13.58 7.42 5.44
N ILE A 7 -13.15 6.52 4.58
CA ILE A 7 -12.11 5.56 4.92
C ILE A 7 -10.87 5.94 4.12
N ARG A 8 -9.78 6.16 4.81
CA ARG A 8 -8.50 6.40 4.15
C ARG A 8 -7.66 5.14 4.22
N ILE A 9 -7.24 4.67 3.07
CA ILE A 9 -6.48 3.44 2.95
C ILE A 9 -5.12 3.77 2.39
N ARG A 10 -4.09 3.36 3.11
CA ARG A 10 -2.70 3.48 2.65
C ARG A 10 -2.13 2.08 2.47
N LEU A 11 -1.60 1.84 1.30
CA LEU A 11 -1.00 0.57 0.94
C LEU A 11 0.50 0.75 0.72
N LYS A 12 1.28 -0.18 1.23
CA LYS A 12 2.73 -0.19 1.06
C LYS A 12 3.19 -1.56 0.63
N SER A 13 4.13 -1.60 -0.28
CA SER A 13 4.75 -2.86 -0.68
C SER A 13 6.10 -2.59 -1.31
N TYR A 14 6.98 -3.55 -1.23
CA TYR A 14 8.24 -3.51 -1.96
C TYR A 14 8.04 -3.87 -3.43
N ASP A 15 6.95 -4.54 -3.77
CA ASP A 15 6.64 -4.94 -5.13
C ASP A 15 5.48 -4.09 -5.66
N HIS A 16 5.76 -3.27 -6.66
CA HIS A 16 4.74 -2.37 -7.21
C HIS A 16 3.62 -3.13 -7.94
N ARG A 17 3.92 -4.31 -8.46
CA ARG A 17 2.91 -5.11 -9.16
C ARG A 17 1.86 -5.65 -8.20
N LEU A 18 2.32 -6.20 -7.08
CA LEU A 18 1.42 -6.66 -6.03
C LEU A 18 0.61 -5.51 -5.47
N LEU A 19 1.24 -4.35 -5.32
CA LEU A 19 0.58 -3.16 -4.82
C LEU A 19 -0.56 -2.74 -5.76
N ASP A 20 -0.30 -2.68 -7.05
CA ASP A 20 -1.29 -2.28 -8.03
C ASP A 20 -2.44 -3.28 -8.11
N GLN A 21 -2.17 -4.58 -8.02
CA GLN A 21 -3.21 -5.60 -7.95
C GLN A 21 -4.10 -5.41 -6.73
N SER A 22 -3.50 -5.14 -5.59
CA SER A 22 -4.24 -4.92 -4.35
C SER A 22 -5.13 -3.70 -4.45
N VAL A 23 -4.63 -2.62 -5.07
CA VAL A 23 -5.42 -1.41 -5.30
C VAL A 23 -6.65 -1.72 -6.14
N VAL A 24 -6.49 -2.48 -7.22
CA VAL A 24 -7.61 -2.83 -8.09
C VAL A 24 -8.66 -3.64 -7.30
N GLU A 25 -8.23 -4.59 -6.51
CA GLU A 25 -9.14 -5.41 -5.71
C GLU A 25 -9.93 -4.57 -4.71
N ILE A 26 -9.26 -3.63 -4.05
CA ILE A 26 -9.91 -2.76 -3.08
C ILE A 26 -10.92 -1.84 -3.77
N VAL A 27 -10.53 -1.26 -4.90
CA VAL A 27 -11.41 -0.37 -5.66
C VAL A 27 -12.65 -1.13 -6.12
N ASP A 28 -12.48 -2.31 -6.67
CA ASP A 28 -13.61 -3.12 -7.14
C ASP A 28 -14.55 -3.48 -5.99
N THR A 29 -13.98 -3.88 -4.86
CA THR A 29 -14.76 -4.23 -3.67
C THR A 29 -15.57 -3.04 -3.18
N ALA A 30 -14.94 -1.87 -3.10
CA ALA A 30 -15.61 -0.66 -2.65
C ALA A 30 -16.75 -0.27 -3.60
N LYS A 31 -16.50 -0.35 -4.89
CA LYS A 31 -17.53 -0.01 -5.88
C LYS A 31 -18.73 -0.96 -5.84
N ARG A 32 -18.49 -2.23 -5.59
CA ARG A 32 -19.58 -3.20 -5.46
C ARG A 32 -20.51 -2.87 -4.31
N THR A 33 -20.01 -2.24 -3.27
CA THR A 33 -20.80 -1.87 -2.11
C THR A 33 -21.45 -0.51 -2.24
N GLY A 34 -21.26 0.16 -3.38
CA GLY A 34 -21.86 1.46 -3.65
C GLY A 34 -21.06 2.65 -3.17
N ALA A 35 -19.87 2.43 -2.64
CA ALA A 35 -19.03 3.53 -2.19
C ALA A 35 -18.34 4.23 -3.36
N ILE A 36 -17.96 5.47 -3.14
CA ILE A 36 -17.21 6.26 -4.12
C ILE A 36 -15.75 6.24 -3.73
N VAL A 37 -14.91 5.90 -4.68
CA VAL A 37 -13.47 5.82 -4.46
C VAL A 37 -12.79 7.02 -5.11
N LYS A 38 -12.01 7.74 -4.31
CA LYS A 38 -11.17 8.83 -4.78
C LYS A 38 -9.71 8.39 -4.76
N GLY A 39 -9.07 8.48 -5.89
CA GLY A 39 -7.73 7.97 -6.10
C GLY A 39 -7.80 6.67 -6.86
N PRO A 40 -6.81 5.84 -6.83
CA PRO A 40 -5.62 5.87 -5.99
C PRO A 40 -4.60 6.91 -6.43
N VAL A 41 -3.89 7.45 -5.45
CA VAL A 41 -2.84 8.41 -5.69
C VAL A 41 -1.51 7.75 -5.33
N PRO A 42 -0.56 7.69 -6.26
CA PRO A 42 0.76 7.19 -5.91
C PRO A 42 1.48 8.22 -5.04
N LEU A 43 2.02 7.77 -3.93
CA LEU A 43 2.86 8.58 -3.09
C LEU A 43 4.32 8.40 -3.51
N PRO A 44 5.19 9.36 -3.15
CA PRO A 44 6.60 9.23 -3.50
C PRO A 44 7.18 7.91 -2.97
N THR A 45 7.92 7.23 -3.83
CA THR A 45 8.56 5.98 -3.46
C THR A 45 9.72 6.27 -2.52
N ARG A 46 9.74 5.60 -1.38
CA ARG A 46 10.87 5.68 -0.48
C ARG A 46 11.94 4.72 -0.92
N MET A 47 13.15 5.20 -0.97
CA MET A 47 14.30 4.39 -1.31
C MET A 47 15.32 4.48 -0.19
N GLN A 48 15.73 3.32 0.29
CA GLN A 48 16.78 3.22 1.29
C GLN A 48 17.93 2.43 0.70
N ARG A 49 19.12 2.95 0.89
CA ARG A 49 20.33 2.29 0.44
C ARG A 49 21.15 1.88 1.65
N PHE A 50 21.59 0.66 1.61
CA PHE A 50 22.43 0.10 2.66
C PHE A 50 23.73 -0.37 2.05
N ASP A 51 24.84 0.07 2.65
CA ASP A 51 26.16 -0.44 2.32
C ASP A 51 26.52 -1.52 3.33
N ILE A 52 26.76 -2.71 2.84
CA ILE A 52 27.17 -3.82 3.71
C ILE A 52 28.60 -4.18 3.39
N LEU A 53 29.46 -4.09 4.41
CA LEU A 53 30.82 -4.60 4.33
C LEU A 53 30.81 -6.02 4.84
N ARG A 54 31.07 -6.97 3.95
CA ARG A 54 31.02 -8.38 4.32
C ARG A 54 32.24 -8.80 5.11
N SER A 55 33.39 -8.22 4.82
CA SER A 55 34.60 -8.52 5.55
C SER A 55 35.54 -7.33 5.54
N PRO A 56 36.09 -6.96 6.68
CA PRO A 56 37.05 -5.86 6.72
C PRO A 56 38.37 -6.19 6.03
N HIS A 57 38.68 -7.46 5.82
CA HIS A 57 39.93 -7.86 5.17
C HIS A 57 39.80 -8.00 3.66
N VAL A 58 38.59 -8.05 3.17
CA VAL A 58 38.37 -8.15 1.74
C VAL A 58 38.42 -6.76 1.19
N ASN A 59 38.96 -6.63 0.02
CA ASN A 59 39.11 -5.34 -0.61
C ASN A 59 37.78 -4.69 -0.93
N LYS A 60 37.84 -3.53 -1.56
CA LYS A 60 36.66 -2.71 -1.81
C LYS A 60 35.57 -3.37 -2.63
N THR A 61 35.88 -4.45 -3.33
CA THR A 61 34.91 -5.15 -4.17
C THR A 61 33.90 -5.96 -3.37
N SER A 62 34.11 -6.17 -2.07
CA SER A 62 33.18 -6.90 -1.24
C SER A 62 32.08 -6.05 -0.65
N ARG A 63 31.99 -4.79 -1.02
CA ARG A 63 30.92 -3.91 -0.59
C ARG A 63 29.67 -4.21 -1.40
N ASP A 64 28.62 -4.64 -0.72
CA ASP A 64 27.32 -4.83 -1.33
C ASP A 64 26.45 -3.65 -1.00
N GLN A 65 25.75 -3.16 -2.00
CA GLN A 65 24.76 -2.11 -1.82
C GLN A 65 23.38 -2.71 -2.00
N PHE A 66 22.53 -2.52 -1.01
CA PHE A 66 21.12 -2.90 -1.11
C PHE A 66 20.27 -1.67 -1.25
N GLU A 67 19.35 -1.71 -2.19
CA GLU A 67 18.33 -0.70 -2.34
C GLU A 67 17.00 -1.32 -2.00
N ILE A 68 16.30 -0.72 -1.06
CA ILE A 68 14.94 -1.10 -0.73
C ILE A 68 14.03 0.03 -1.16
N ARG A 69 13.13 -0.28 -2.08
CA ARG A 69 12.15 0.68 -2.56
C ARG A 69 10.80 0.32 -2.00
N THR A 70 10.20 1.25 -1.27
CA THR A 70 8.88 1.08 -0.71
C THR A 70 7.90 1.90 -1.52
N HIS A 71 7.03 1.23 -2.25
CA HIS A 71 5.98 1.87 -3.02
C HIS A 71 4.76 2.07 -2.16
N GLN A 72 4.10 3.21 -2.32
CA GLN A 72 2.92 3.54 -1.53
C GLN A 72 1.80 4.03 -2.44
N ARG A 73 0.58 3.69 -2.04
CA ARG A 73 -0.63 4.18 -2.69
C ARG A 73 -1.60 4.65 -1.61
N LEU A 74 -2.28 5.73 -1.89
CA LEU A 74 -3.27 6.30 -0.98
C LEU A 74 -4.59 6.41 -1.71
N MET A 75 -5.66 5.99 -1.07
CA MET A 75 -6.99 6.17 -1.60
C MET A 75 -7.96 6.52 -0.48
N ASP A 76 -9.01 7.25 -0.85
CA ASP A 76 -10.09 7.59 0.05
C ASP A 76 -11.37 6.95 -0.47
N ILE A 77 -12.09 6.32 0.41
CA ILE A 77 -13.40 5.77 0.12
C ILE A 77 -14.42 6.63 0.84
N VAL A 78 -15.27 7.31 0.08
CA VAL A 78 -16.30 8.18 0.62
C VAL A 78 -17.65 7.53 0.40
N ASP A 79 -18.64 8.01 1.17
CA ASP A 79 -20.00 7.46 1.14
C ASP A 79 -20.02 5.96 1.38
N ARG A 80 -19.18 5.53 2.32
CA ARG A 80 -19.11 4.14 2.69
C ARG A 80 -20.39 3.68 3.37
N THR A 81 -20.70 2.41 3.19
CA THR A 81 -21.76 1.75 3.95
C THR A 81 -21.12 0.75 4.90
N ASP A 82 -21.92 0.18 5.79
CA ASP A 82 -21.45 -0.90 6.66
C ASP A 82 -20.98 -2.09 5.82
N LYS A 83 -21.60 -2.31 4.68
CA LYS A 83 -21.20 -3.36 3.75
C LYS A 83 -19.81 -3.12 3.20
N THR A 84 -19.46 -1.85 2.97
CA THR A 84 -18.12 -1.52 2.47
C THR A 84 -17.05 -1.91 3.48
N VAL A 85 -17.25 -1.58 4.74
CA VAL A 85 -16.29 -1.92 5.80
C VAL A 85 -16.16 -3.44 5.91
N ASP A 86 -17.28 -4.15 5.95
CA ASP A 86 -17.26 -5.61 6.06
C ASP A 86 -16.58 -6.26 4.88
N ALA A 87 -16.83 -5.77 3.67
CA ALA A 87 -16.22 -6.32 2.47
C ALA A 87 -14.71 -6.10 2.47
N LEU A 88 -14.26 -4.93 2.90
CA LEU A 88 -12.83 -4.64 2.98
C LEU A 88 -12.13 -5.49 4.04
N MET A 89 -12.80 -5.73 5.16
CA MET A 89 -12.25 -6.58 6.22
C MET A 89 -12.11 -8.03 5.79
N LYS A 90 -12.97 -8.49 4.91
CA LYS A 90 -12.96 -9.87 4.40
C LYS A 90 -12.06 -10.03 3.18
N LEU A 91 -11.56 -8.93 2.65
CA LEU A 91 -10.75 -8.98 1.45
C LEU A 91 -9.40 -9.63 1.75
N ASP A 92 -9.06 -10.62 0.94
CA ASP A 92 -7.83 -11.36 1.09
C ASP A 92 -6.80 -10.78 0.13
N LEU A 93 -5.84 -10.04 0.68
CA LEU A 93 -4.81 -9.40 -0.11
C LEU A 93 -3.55 -10.25 -0.16
N PRO A 94 -2.74 -10.11 -1.21
CA PRO A 94 -1.50 -10.86 -1.31
C PRO A 94 -0.56 -10.59 -0.14
N ALA A 95 0.20 -11.59 0.25
CA ALA A 95 1.28 -11.41 1.20
C ALA A 95 2.30 -10.41 0.64
N GLY A 96 2.88 -9.60 1.50
CA GLY A 96 3.85 -8.60 1.08
C GLY A 96 3.25 -7.22 0.86
N VAL A 97 1.94 -7.08 1.01
CA VAL A 97 1.27 -5.77 0.97
C VAL A 97 0.82 -5.41 2.36
N ASP A 98 1.29 -4.28 2.84
CA ASP A 98 0.90 -3.74 4.14
C ASP A 98 -0.23 -2.74 3.93
N VAL A 99 -1.31 -2.91 4.69
CA VAL A 99 -2.51 -2.09 4.55
C VAL A 99 -2.79 -1.38 5.86
N GLU A 100 -2.90 -0.06 5.78
CA GLU A 100 -3.34 0.78 6.89
C GLU A 100 -4.71 1.35 6.55
N ILE A 101 -5.66 1.17 7.44
CA ILE A 101 -7.02 1.68 7.27
C ILE A 101 -7.32 2.64 8.41
N LYS A 102 -7.67 3.86 8.06
CA LYS A 102 -8.13 4.87 9.02
C LYS A 102 -9.58 5.20 8.75
N LEU A 103 -10.36 5.03 9.76
CA LEU A 103 -11.78 5.35 9.72
C LEU A 103 -12.06 6.82 10.05
#